data_075165be655bd7d2bfcce8fc9740c78a
#
_entry.id   075165be655bd7d2bfcce8fc9740c78a
#
_cell.length_a   1.000
_cell.length_b   1.000
_cell.length_c   1.000
_cell.angle_alpha   90.00
_cell.angle_beta   90.00
_cell.angle_gamma   90.00
#
_symmetry.space_group_name_H-M   'P 1'
#
loop_
_entity.id
_entity.type
_entity.pdbx_description
1 polymer ?
#
loop_
_entity_poly.entity_id
_entity_poly.type
_entity_poly.pdbx_seq_one_letter_code
_entity_poly.pdbx_strand_id
1 'polypeptide(L)'
;TPHQFWDAIKKIDRKVLEYSPSNGFEEVRNKYAHFFQNRYGLKNLMPDDLLVTTGGSEALLFTLFSILDAEDEIIIPEPLYANYIGFSKSGNITVRPIPTDFENGFALPSIDEFEKVINEKTKAILICNPNNPTGYAYSDAELNRLKEIVLKHDLFLISDEVYRDFIYG
;
A
#
# COMPACT_ATOMS: atom_id res chain seq x y z
N THR A 1 -2.15 19.46 -12.03
CA THR A 1 -0.68 19.20 -12.03
C THR A 1 0.04 20.53 -11.86
N PRO A 2 1.00 20.67 -10.90
CA PRO A 2 1.75 21.90 -10.69
C PRO A 2 2.49 22.37 -11.96
N HIS A 3 2.59 23.68 -12.16
CA HIS A 3 3.31 24.24 -13.32
C HIS A 3 4.77 23.80 -13.38
N GLN A 4 5.41 23.66 -12.22
CA GLN A 4 6.80 23.20 -12.08
C GLN A 4 7.05 21.84 -12.74
N PHE A 5 6.06 20.94 -12.72
CA PHE A 5 6.15 19.65 -13.40
C PHE A 5 6.29 19.83 -14.92
N TRP A 6 5.42 20.67 -15.51
CA TRP A 6 5.46 20.92 -16.95
C TRP A 6 6.74 21.63 -17.37
N ASP A 7 7.21 22.58 -16.54
CA ASP A 7 8.45 23.30 -16.81
C ASP A 7 9.67 22.39 -16.70
N ALA A 8 9.64 21.39 -15.82
CA ALA A 8 10.69 20.37 -15.74
C ALA A 8 10.70 19.48 -16.98
N ILE A 9 9.53 19.01 -17.43
CA ILE A 9 9.42 18.20 -18.66
C ILE A 9 9.94 18.95 -19.88
N LYS A 10 9.58 20.21 -20.05
CA LYS A 10 10.06 21.05 -21.19
C LYS A 10 11.59 21.23 -21.23
N LYS A 11 12.25 21.06 -20.10
CA LYS A 11 13.71 21.19 -19.99
C LYS A 11 14.46 19.88 -20.28
N ILE A 12 13.73 18.78 -20.50
CA ILE A 12 14.34 17.49 -20.80
C ILE A 12 14.89 17.55 -22.24
N ASP A 13 16.22 17.61 -22.38
CA ASP A 13 16.93 17.54 -23.65
C ASP A 13 17.62 16.17 -23.77
N ARG A 14 16.84 15.10 -23.85
CA ARG A 14 17.34 13.75 -24.07
C ARG A 14 17.06 13.32 -25.50
N LYS A 15 18.14 12.96 -26.23
CA LYS A 15 18.03 12.44 -27.60
C LYS A 15 17.66 10.96 -27.66
N VAL A 16 17.93 10.21 -26.58
CA VAL A 16 17.69 8.76 -26.49
C VAL A 16 17.00 8.48 -25.15
N LEU A 17 15.94 7.67 -25.21
CA LEU A 17 15.32 7.10 -24.03
C LEU A 17 15.94 5.72 -23.80
N GLU A 18 16.81 5.61 -22.83
CA GLU A 18 17.47 4.37 -22.43
C GLU A 18 16.54 3.54 -21.52
N TYR A 19 16.82 2.24 -21.42
CA TYR A 19 16.21 1.40 -20.40
C TYR A 19 16.59 1.92 -19.02
N SER A 20 15.61 1.98 -18.12
CA SER A 20 15.88 2.24 -16.71
C SER A 20 16.36 0.97 -16.00
N PRO A 21 17.13 1.07 -14.91
CA PRO A 21 17.36 -0.06 -14.01
C PRO A 21 16.02 -0.62 -13.51
N SER A 22 15.95 -1.95 -13.31
CA SER A 22 14.69 -2.64 -12.94
C SER A 22 14.06 -2.12 -11.64
N ASN A 23 14.87 -1.64 -10.70
CA ASN A 23 14.42 -1.05 -9.44
C ASN A 23 14.26 0.48 -9.49
N GLY A 24 14.41 1.08 -10.66
CA GLY A 24 14.39 2.54 -10.85
C GLY A 24 15.77 3.18 -10.71
N PHE A 25 15.89 4.41 -11.22
CA PHE A 25 17.14 5.16 -11.16
C PHE A 25 17.59 5.41 -9.71
N GLU A 26 18.86 5.16 -9.43
CA GLU A 26 19.45 5.34 -8.11
C GLU A 26 19.23 6.76 -7.57
N GLU A 27 19.41 7.79 -8.40
CA GLU A 27 19.17 9.17 -8.02
C GLU A 27 17.73 9.40 -7.52
N VAL A 28 16.75 8.77 -8.16
CA VAL A 28 15.33 8.86 -7.78
C VAL A 28 15.11 8.15 -6.45
N ARG A 29 15.63 6.94 -6.29
CA ARG A 29 15.52 6.16 -5.05
C ARG A 29 16.17 6.88 -3.87
N ASN A 30 17.37 7.47 -4.07
CA ASN A 30 18.06 8.30 -3.07
C ASN A 30 17.18 9.50 -2.64
N LYS A 31 16.57 10.21 -3.59
CA LYS A 31 15.69 11.35 -3.28
C LYS A 31 14.45 10.91 -2.50
N TYR A 32 13.84 9.79 -2.88
CA TYR A 32 12.69 9.25 -2.15
C TYR A 32 13.06 8.76 -0.75
N ALA A 33 14.15 8.03 -0.58
CA ALA A 33 14.63 7.60 0.73
C ALA A 33 14.83 8.81 1.65
N HIS A 34 15.56 9.83 1.18
CA HIS A 34 15.78 11.06 1.92
C HIS A 34 14.46 11.79 2.27
N PHE A 35 13.54 11.87 1.32
CA PHE A 35 12.22 12.47 1.55
C PHE A 35 11.45 11.72 2.64
N PHE A 36 11.37 10.39 2.57
CA PHE A 36 10.67 9.58 3.57
C PHE A 36 11.32 9.63 4.94
N GLN A 37 12.65 9.60 4.99
CA GLN A 37 13.41 9.75 6.24
C GLN A 37 13.09 11.06 6.95
N ASN A 38 13.09 12.17 6.20
CA ASN A 38 12.88 13.51 6.77
C ASN A 38 11.41 13.85 7.03
N ARG A 39 10.54 13.46 6.12
CA ARG A 39 9.11 13.83 6.18
C ARG A 39 8.32 12.93 7.13
N TYR A 40 8.64 11.64 7.18
CA TYR A 40 7.88 10.62 7.91
C TYR A 40 8.69 9.90 8.99
N GLY A 41 9.93 10.28 9.18
CA GLY A 41 10.77 9.71 10.24
C GLY A 41 11.23 8.27 10.00
N LEU A 42 11.17 7.76 8.78
CA LEU A 42 11.59 6.40 8.41
C LEU A 42 13.12 6.30 8.33
N LYS A 43 13.81 6.54 9.45
CA LYS A 43 15.27 6.71 9.52
C LYS A 43 16.08 5.55 8.95
N ASN A 44 15.54 4.33 9.00
CA ASN A 44 16.22 3.12 8.55
C ASN A 44 15.93 2.77 7.09
N LEU A 45 15.06 3.51 6.41
CA LEU A 45 14.74 3.26 5.00
C LEU A 45 15.93 3.63 4.12
N MET A 46 16.45 2.67 3.37
CA MET A 46 17.57 2.87 2.46
C MET A 46 17.08 2.91 0.99
N PRO A 47 17.85 3.49 0.07
CA PRO A 47 17.50 3.50 -1.35
C PRO A 47 17.26 2.10 -1.94
N ASP A 48 17.94 1.08 -1.42
CA ASP A 48 17.81 -0.31 -1.86
C ASP A 48 16.54 -0.99 -1.35
N ASP A 49 15.86 -0.40 -0.38
CA ASP A 49 14.53 -0.85 0.08
C ASP A 49 13.41 -0.30 -0.83
N LEU A 50 13.75 0.47 -1.86
CA LEU A 50 12.80 1.15 -2.74
C LEU A 50 12.81 0.54 -4.15
N LEU A 51 11.60 0.22 -4.61
CA LEU A 51 11.33 -0.13 -6.00
C LEU A 51 10.44 0.95 -6.63
N VAL A 52 10.90 1.56 -7.71
CA VAL A 52 10.13 2.58 -8.44
C VAL A 52 9.38 1.90 -9.57
N THR A 53 8.06 2.05 -9.56
CA THR A 53 7.14 1.47 -10.53
C THR A 53 6.47 2.54 -11.38
N THR A 54 5.76 2.13 -12.43
CA THR A 54 5.00 3.06 -13.29
C THR A 54 3.76 3.64 -12.61
N GLY A 55 3.38 3.07 -11.46
CA GLY A 55 2.27 3.55 -10.63
C GLY A 55 1.91 2.56 -9.53
N GLY A 56 0.97 2.96 -8.65
CA GLY A 56 0.54 2.17 -7.51
C GLY A 56 -0.01 0.78 -7.88
N SER A 57 -0.66 0.64 -9.03
CA SER A 57 -1.16 -0.66 -9.50
C SER A 57 -0.04 -1.68 -9.75
N GLU A 58 1.05 -1.25 -10.38
CA GLU A 58 2.21 -2.11 -10.59
C GLU A 58 2.93 -2.41 -9.28
N ALA A 59 3.08 -1.41 -8.41
CA ALA A 59 3.65 -1.61 -7.08
C ALA A 59 2.86 -2.65 -6.28
N LEU A 60 1.53 -2.58 -6.34
CA LEU A 60 0.68 -3.52 -5.64
C LEU A 60 0.78 -4.94 -6.21
N LEU A 61 0.79 -5.10 -7.55
CA LEU A 61 0.98 -6.40 -8.18
C LEU A 61 2.34 -7.02 -7.78
N PHE A 62 3.41 -6.23 -7.82
CA PHE A 62 4.73 -6.71 -7.41
C PHE A 62 4.75 -7.11 -5.93
N THR A 63 4.11 -6.32 -5.07
CA THR A 63 3.99 -6.65 -3.64
C THR A 63 3.25 -7.96 -3.45
N LEU A 64 2.06 -8.11 -4.03
CA LEU A 64 1.25 -9.32 -3.89
C LEU A 64 2.01 -10.56 -4.36
N PHE A 65 2.64 -10.51 -5.54
CA PHE A 65 3.35 -11.66 -6.12
C PHE A 65 4.71 -11.95 -5.46
N SER A 66 5.23 -11.03 -4.66
CA SER A 66 6.47 -11.25 -3.91
C SER A 66 6.26 -11.93 -2.57
N ILE A 67 5.07 -11.78 -1.98
CA ILE A 67 4.80 -12.22 -0.59
C ILE A 67 3.67 -13.25 -0.48
N LEU A 68 2.92 -13.50 -1.56
CA LEU A 68 1.78 -14.43 -1.58
C LEU A 68 1.94 -15.45 -2.69
N ASP A 69 1.64 -16.70 -2.36
CA ASP A 69 1.54 -17.79 -3.32
C ASP A 69 0.09 -17.98 -3.81
N ALA A 70 -0.07 -18.78 -4.87
CA ALA A 70 -1.39 -19.15 -5.34
C ALA A 70 -2.16 -19.89 -4.23
N GLU A 71 -3.45 -19.56 -4.08
CA GLU A 71 -4.37 -20.05 -3.05
C GLU A 71 -4.17 -19.45 -1.64
N ASP A 72 -3.18 -18.59 -1.44
CA ASP A 72 -3.10 -17.78 -0.23
C ASP A 72 -4.27 -16.81 -0.13
N GLU A 73 -4.54 -16.35 1.08
CA GLU A 73 -5.63 -15.44 1.38
C GLU A 73 -5.10 -14.10 1.90
N ILE A 74 -5.75 -13.02 1.46
CA ILE A 74 -5.50 -11.66 1.91
C ILE A 74 -6.77 -11.04 2.49
N ILE A 75 -6.69 -10.48 3.69
CA ILE A 75 -7.80 -9.77 4.32
C ILE A 75 -7.79 -8.32 3.87
N ILE A 76 -8.94 -7.81 3.45
CA ILE A 76 -9.10 -6.41 3.02
C ILE A 76 -10.37 -5.84 3.64
N PRO A 77 -10.32 -4.72 4.40
CA PRO A 77 -11.52 -4.03 4.88
C PRO A 77 -12.40 -3.53 3.74
N GLU A 78 -13.72 -3.73 3.86
CA GLU A 78 -14.72 -3.20 2.93
C GLU A 78 -15.41 -1.96 3.49
N PRO A 79 -15.79 -0.98 2.62
CA PRO A 79 -15.63 -0.94 1.15
C PRO A 79 -14.17 -0.80 0.73
N LEU A 80 -13.80 -1.52 -0.33
CA LEU A 80 -12.42 -1.56 -0.86
C LEU A 80 -12.32 -1.01 -2.29
N TYR A 81 -11.14 -0.63 -2.70
CA TYR A 81 -10.87 -0.27 -4.08
C TYR A 81 -11.02 -1.51 -4.98
N ALA A 82 -11.96 -1.45 -5.92
CA ALA A 82 -12.40 -2.61 -6.70
C ALA A 82 -11.26 -3.36 -7.43
N ASN A 83 -10.20 -2.67 -7.83
CA ASN A 83 -9.08 -3.29 -8.53
C ASN A 83 -8.26 -4.24 -7.65
N TYR A 84 -8.32 -4.13 -6.31
CA TYR A 84 -7.66 -5.11 -5.43
C TYR A 84 -8.14 -6.53 -5.69
N ILE A 85 -9.43 -6.70 -5.99
CA ILE A 85 -10.01 -8.01 -6.35
C ILE A 85 -9.38 -8.53 -7.66
N GLY A 86 -9.26 -7.65 -8.66
CA GLY A 86 -8.67 -8.02 -9.95
C GLY A 86 -7.19 -8.39 -9.82
N PHE A 87 -6.43 -7.60 -9.07
CA PHE A 87 -5.01 -7.85 -8.83
C PHE A 87 -4.78 -9.18 -8.09
N SER A 88 -5.53 -9.42 -7.01
CA SER A 88 -5.45 -10.68 -6.27
C SER A 88 -5.81 -11.88 -7.13
N LYS A 89 -6.89 -11.79 -7.91
CA LYS A 89 -7.30 -12.87 -8.83
C LYS A 89 -6.25 -13.20 -9.87
N SER A 90 -5.48 -12.23 -10.35
CA SER A 90 -4.43 -12.48 -11.34
C SER A 90 -3.30 -13.36 -10.81
N GLY A 91 -3.09 -13.39 -9.48
CA GLY A 91 -2.17 -14.30 -8.79
C GLY A 91 -2.85 -15.54 -8.19
N ASN A 92 -4.13 -15.78 -8.49
CA ASN A 92 -4.93 -16.83 -7.83
C ASN A 92 -4.96 -16.69 -6.30
N ILE A 93 -4.92 -15.44 -5.80
CA ILE A 93 -4.99 -15.08 -4.39
C ILE A 93 -6.44 -14.82 -4.01
N THR A 94 -6.91 -15.37 -2.90
CA THR A 94 -8.28 -15.21 -2.42
C THR A 94 -8.40 -13.98 -1.53
N VAL A 95 -9.27 -13.04 -1.90
CA VAL A 95 -9.63 -11.91 -1.05
C VAL A 95 -10.65 -12.36 0.00
N ARG A 96 -10.33 -12.14 1.28
CA ARG A 96 -11.23 -12.27 2.42
C ARG A 96 -11.67 -10.87 2.85
N PRO A 97 -12.84 -10.40 2.45
CA PRO A 97 -13.30 -9.10 2.89
C PRO A 97 -13.69 -9.12 4.37
N ILE A 98 -13.37 -8.03 5.06
CA ILE A 98 -13.88 -7.79 6.41
C ILE A 98 -14.77 -6.54 6.38
N PRO A 99 -16.07 -6.66 6.70
CA PRO A 99 -16.99 -5.54 6.57
C PRO A 99 -16.68 -4.45 7.61
N THR A 100 -16.75 -3.18 7.18
CA THR A 100 -16.83 -2.03 8.07
C THR A 100 -18.23 -1.43 8.00
N ASP A 101 -18.58 -0.61 8.97
CA ASP A 101 -19.94 -0.10 9.13
C ASP A 101 -20.00 1.41 8.86
N PHE A 102 -20.94 1.81 8.03
CA PHE A 102 -21.24 3.21 7.75
C PHE A 102 -21.62 3.99 9.01
N GLU A 103 -22.40 3.36 9.92
CA GLU A 103 -22.84 4.01 11.17
C GLU A 103 -21.66 4.32 12.09
N ASN A 104 -20.57 3.54 12.01
CA ASN A 104 -19.31 3.78 12.71
C ASN A 104 -18.29 4.56 11.86
N GLY A 105 -18.72 5.20 10.77
CA GLY A 105 -17.88 5.97 9.89
C GLY A 105 -16.80 5.17 9.15
N PHE A 106 -17.00 3.86 8.98
CA PHE A 106 -16.05 2.92 8.36
C PHE A 106 -14.76 2.69 9.17
N ALA A 107 -14.84 2.86 10.50
CA ALA A 107 -13.74 2.49 11.38
C ALA A 107 -13.40 1.00 11.26
N LEU A 108 -12.14 0.64 11.53
CA LEU A 108 -11.72 -0.75 11.51
C LEU A 108 -12.50 -1.58 12.54
N PRO A 109 -12.91 -2.81 12.17
CA PRO A 109 -13.53 -3.74 13.10
C PRO A 109 -12.63 -4.06 14.29
N SER A 110 -13.21 -4.70 15.30
CA SER A 110 -12.45 -5.16 16.47
C SER A 110 -11.44 -6.25 16.08
N ILE A 111 -10.44 -6.48 16.95
CA ILE A 111 -9.48 -7.58 16.80
C ILE A 111 -10.22 -8.92 16.64
N ASP A 112 -11.27 -9.15 17.42
CA ASP A 112 -12.04 -10.39 17.38
C ASP A 112 -12.68 -10.67 16.01
N GLU A 113 -13.05 -9.62 15.27
CA GLU A 113 -13.60 -9.80 13.91
C GLU A 113 -12.50 -10.24 12.92
N PHE A 114 -11.29 -9.72 13.06
CA PHE A 114 -10.14 -10.20 12.29
C PHE A 114 -9.81 -11.65 12.63
N GLU A 115 -9.79 -12.00 13.92
CA GLU A 115 -9.50 -13.36 14.38
C GLU A 115 -10.46 -14.41 13.80
N LYS A 116 -11.73 -14.04 13.56
CA LYS A 116 -12.73 -14.95 12.97
C LYS A 116 -12.45 -15.31 11.51
N VAL A 117 -11.75 -14.44 10.78
CA VAL A 117 -11.48 -14.63 9.35
C VAL A 117 -10.07 -15.11 9.05
N ILE A 118 -9.14 -14.97 10.02
CA ILE A 118 -7.76 -15.46 9.90
C ILE A 118 -7.74 -16.99 9.96
N ASN A 119 -7.01 -17.61 9.03
CA ASN A 119 -6.78 -19.05 8.98
C ASN A 119 -5.36 -19.35 8.45
N GLU A 120 -5.02 -20.62 8.26
CA GLU A 120 -3.70 -21.07 7.83
C GLU A 120 -3.26 -20.55 6.45
N LYS A 121 -4.23 -20.21 5.58
CA LYS A 121 -3.98 -19.62 4.26
C LYS A 121 -3.82 -18.11 4.29
N THR A 122 -4.23 -17.46 5.37
CA THR A 122 -4.10 -15.99 5.51
C THR A 122 -2.64 -15.62 5.66
N LYS A 123 -2.14 -14.76 4.76
CA LYS A 123 -0.73 -14.32 4.75
C LYS A 123 -0.59 -12.80 4.86
N ALA A 124 -1.62 -12.04 4.52
CA ALA A 124 -1.51 -10.60 4.54
C ALA A 124 -2.83 -9.91 4.91
N ILE A 125 -2.71 -8.69 5.41
CA ILE A 125 -3.79 -7.71 5.50
C ILE A 125 -3.40 -6.53 4.60
N LEU A 126 -4.31 -6.08 3.73
CA LEU A 126 -4.13 -4.89 2.90
C LEU A 126 -5.10 -3.81 3.34
N ILE A 127 -4.57 -2.64 3.60
CA ILE A 127 -5.36 -1.44 3.89
C ILE A 127 -5.06 -0.35 2.86
N CYS A 128 -6.03 0.55 2.63
CA CYS A 128 -5.84 1.82 1.94
C CYS A 128 -6.01 2.95 2.96
N ASN A 129 -4.99 3.78 3.16
CA ASN A 129 -5.01 4.80 4.20
C ASN A 129 -4.44 6.14 3.73
N PRO A 130 -5.27 7.18 3.56
CA PRO A 130 -6.75 7.21 3.64
C PRO A 130 -7.43 6.28 2.64
N ASN A 131 -8.61 5.79 3.02
CA ASN A 131 -9.33 4.75 2.26
C ASN A 131 -9.98 5.29 0.98
N ASN A 132 -9.94 4.50 -0.07
CA ASN A 132 -10.77 4.63 -1.25
C ASN A 132 -11.76 3.43 -1.27
N PRO A 133 -13.10 3.65 -1.19
CA PRO A 133 -13.80 4.89 -1.55
C PRO A 133 -14.27 5.78 -0.38
N THR A 134 -14.08 5.39 0.88
CA THR A 134 -14.76 6.03 2.01
C THR A 134 -14.13 7.36 2.44
N GLY A 135 -12.86 7.60 2.12
CA GLY A 135 -12.09 8.73 2.62
C GLY A 135 -11.68 8.60 4.09
N TYR A 136 -12.00 7.49 4.74
CA TYR A 136 -11.65 7.26 6.13
C TYR A 136 -10.13 7.16 6.31
N ALA A 137 -9.59 7.86 7.31
CA ALA A 137 -8.19 7.75 7.71
C ALA A 137 -8.13 7.04 9.06
N TYR A 138 -7.39 5.93 9.11
CA TYR A 138 -7.26 5.15 10.33
C TYR A 138 -6.51 5.92 11.42
N SER A 139 -7.04 5.85 12.64
CA SER A 139 -6.40 6.41 13.83
C SER A 139 -5.17 5.60 14.25
N ASP A 140 -4.28 6.21 15.04
CA ASP A 140 -3.12 5.53 15.62
C ASP A 140 -3.53 4.30 16.44
N ALA A 141 -4.67 4.37 17.14
CA ALA A 141 -5.21 3.25 17.90
C ALA A 141 -5.60 2.06 16.99
N GLU A 142 -6.21 2.34 15.84
CA GLU A 142 -6.57 1.31 14.85
C GLU A 142 -5.32 0.71 14.20
N LEU A 143 -4.35 1.54 13.82
CA LEU A 143 -3.08 1.08 13.24
C LEU A 143 -2.29 0.22 14.25
N ASN A 144 -2.30 0.58 15.54
CA ASN A 144 -1.68 -0.24 16.57
C ASN A 144 -2.38 -1.59 16.75
N ARG A 145 -3.72 -1.64 16.67
CA ARG A 145 -4.46 -2.93 16.67
C ARG A 145 -4.09 -3.80 15.46
N LEU A 146 -3.98 -3.23 14.26
CA LEU A 146 -3.51 -3.96 13.09
C LEU A 146 -2.10 -4.51 13.29
N LYS A 147 -1.20 -3.70 13.86
CA LYS A 147 0.15 -4.15 14.22
C LYS A 147 0.14 -5.36 15.16
N GLU A 148 -0.71 -5.33 16.21
CA GLU A 148 -0.85 -6.45 17.15
C GLU A 148 -1.31 -7.73 16.41
N ILE A 149 -2.32 -7.63 15.54
CA ILE A 149 -2.84 -8.76 14.76
C ILE A 149 -1.74 -9.35 13.87
N VAL A 150 -1.08 -8.52 13.05
CA VAL A 150 -0.08 -9.02 12.10
C VAL A 150 1.12 -9.64 12.80
N LEU A 151 1.54 -9.10 13.93
CA LEU A 151 2.62 -9.70 14.74
C LEU A 151 2.20 -11.01 15.40
N LYS A 152 0.96 -11.11 15.88
CA LYS A 152 0.44 -12.32 16.51
C LYS A 152 0.34 -13.50 15.54
N HIS A 153 -0.06 -13.22 14.30
CA HIS A 153 -0.35 -14.24 13.29
C HIS A 153 0.74 -14.37 12.22
N ASP A 154 1.86 -13.66 12.38
CA ASP A 154 2.98 -13.63 11.41
C ASP A 154 2.51 -13.29 9.99
N LEU A 155 1.73 -12.19 9.88
CA LEU A 155 1.15 -11.72 8.62
C LEU A 155 1.94 -10.52 8.08
N PHE A 156 1.90 -10.34 6.76
CA PHE A 156 2.30 -9.09 6.13
C PHE A 156 1.22 -8.02 6.29
N LEU A 157 1.62 -6.77 6.55
CA LEU A 157 0.74 -5.60 6.45
C LEU A 157 1.11 -4.80 5.21
N ILE A 158 0.19 -4.71 4.26
CA ILE A 158 0.33 -3.89 3.06
C ILE A 158 -0.48 -2.61 3.27
N SER A 159 0.17 -1.45 3.10
CA SER A 159 -0.49 -0.15 3.20
C SER A 159 -0.42 0.56 1.85
N ASP A 160 -1.57 0.72 1.18
CA ASP A 160 -1.72 1.60 0.03
C ASP A 160 -1.92 3.02 0.54
N GLU A 161 -0.93 3.87 0.33
CA GLU A 161 -0.90 5.24 0.85
C GLU A 161 -0.96 6.30 -0.25
N VAL A 162 -1.59 5.98 -1.37
CA VAL A 162 -1.72 6.91 -2.51
C VAL A 162 -2.40 8.23 -2.14
N TYR A 163 -3.23 8.23 -1.10
CA TYR A 163 -3.94 9.41 -0.60
C TYR A 163 -3.35 10.00 0.69
N ARG A 164 -2.16 9.57 1.12
CA ARG A 164 -1.56 9.98 2.40
C ARG A 164 -1.50 11.49 2.63
N ASP A 165 -1.24 12.26 1.59
CA ASP A 165 -1.14 13.72 1.69
C ASP A 165 -2.49 14.46 1.54
N PHE A 166 -3.61 13.73 1.48
CA PHE A 166 -4.98 14.27 1.34
C PHE A 166 -5.78 14.19 2.64
N ILE A 167 -5.11 14.31 3.79
CA ILE A 167 -5.76 14.42 5.10
C ILE A 167 -5.97 15.91 5.39
N TYR A 168 -7.23 16.30 5.59
CA TYR A 168 -7.63 17.66 5.89
C TYR A 168 -8.14 17.73 7.33
N GLY A 169 -7.42 18.45 8.20
CA GLY A 169 -7.77 18.63 9.61
C GLY A 169 -6.75 19.46 10.35
#